data_c9ad9faa48781b4173012d5026167154
#
_entry.id   c9ad9faa48781b4173012d5026167154
#
_cell.length_a   1.000
_cell.length_b   1.000
_cell.length_c   1.000
_cell.angle_alpha   90.00
_cell.angle_beta   90.00
_cell.angle_gamma   90.00
#
_symmetry.space_group_name_H-M   'P 1'
#
loop_
_entity.id
_entity.type
_entity.pdbx_description
1 polymer ?
#
loop_
_entity_poly.entity_id
_entity_poly.type
_entity_poly.pdbx_seq_one_letter_code
_entity_poly.pdbx_strand_id
1 'polypeptide(L)'
;RKCFNCHDPHGWEDGAGVIPRLTIAREEALCLACHDGAPAAANIRADITKPFAHPSTTLGGRHTGPTESLSSDFAISPINRRHAECVDCHDPHVARHDAGLPPAPPAASKTLLGVSRVAVVNGAAGSAPSYTFIAGADTASAPVAEYQLCFKCHSSWTTQPAGQTDLARVLNPANLSYHPVEAQGRDATI
;
A
#
# COMPACT_ATOMS: atom_id res chain seq x y z
N ARG A 1 -0.36 -6.35 22.78
CA ARG A 1 -1.58 -6.31 21.95
C ARG A 1 -2.34 -7.61 22.17
N LYS A 2 -3.66 -7.57 22.36
CA LYS A 2 -4.50 -8.77 22.51
C LYS A 2 -5.30 -8.92 21.21
N CYS A 3 -5.48 -10.15 20.73
CA CYS A 3 -6.22 -10.42 19.49
C CYS A 3 -7.63 -9.81 19.52
N PHE A 4 -8.29 -9.87 20.67
CA PHE A 4 -9.63 -9.31 20.89
C PHE A 4 -9.74 -7.78 20.82
N ASN A 5 -8.62 -7.07 20.71
CA ASN A 5 -8.71 -5.63 20.44
C ASN A 5 -9.12 -5.33 18.99
N CYS A 6 -8.95 -6.31 18.12
CA CYS A 6 -9.21 -6.19 16.68
C CYS A 6 -10.15 -7.25 16.14
N HIS A 7 -10.30 -8.39 16.84
CA HIS A 7 -11.05 -9.55 16.38
C HIS A 7 -12.12 -9.98 17.38
N ASP A 8 -13.29 -10.34 16.86
CA ASP A 8 -14.32 -11.08 17.55
C ASP A 8 -14.50 -12.44 16.86
N PRO A 9 -14.55 -13.57 17.60
CA PRO A 9 -14.71 -14.89 16.99
C PRO A 9 -16.05 -15.08 16.27
N HIS A 10 -17.03 -14.25 16.54
CA HIS A 10 -18.34 -14.27 15.87
C HIS A 10 -18.41 -13.29 14.68
N GLY A 11 -17.39 -12.44 14.51
CA GLY A 11 -17.38 -11.37 13.54
C GLY A 11 -18.30 -10.20 13.92
N TRP A 12 -18.38 -9.25 13.05
CA TRP A 12 -19.26 -8.10 13.20
C TRP A 12 -20.00 -7.86 11.88
N GLU A 13 -21.29 -7.54 11.97
CA GLU A 13 -22.12 -7.27 10.80
C GLU A 13 -22.27 -5.77 10.60
N ASP A 14 -22.00 -5.28 9.41
CA ASP A 14 -22.14 -3.87 9.04
C ASP A 14 -23.46 -3.56 8.28
N GLY A 15 -24.39 -4.51 8.29
CA GLY A 15 -25.62 -4.44 7.50
C GLY A 15 -25.50 -4.98 6.07
N ALA A 16 -24.30 -5.24 5.59
CA ALA A 16 -24.02 -5.86 4.29
C ALA A 16 -23.52 -7.31 4.41
N GLY A 17 -23.31 -7.78 5.64
CA GLY A 17 -22.82 -9.12 5.96
C GLY A 17 -21.72 -9.10 7.01
N VAL A 18 -21.16 -10.28 7.27
CA VAL A 18 -20.07 -10.42 8.25
C VAL A 18 -18.78 -9.82 7.68
N ILE A 19 -18.14 -8.95 8.46
CA ILE A 19 -16.86 -8.36 8.08
C ILE A 19 -15.80 -9.46 7.94
N PRO A 20 -15.07 -9.49 6.82
CA PRO A 20 -14.03 -10.48 6.58
C PRO A 20 -12.98 -10.52 7.70
N ARG A 21 -12.48 -11.72 7.97
CA ARG A 21 -11.43 -11.97 8.99
C ARG A 21 -11.86 -11.67 10.43
N LEU A 22 -13.15 -11.64 10.69
CA LEU A 22 -13.72 -11.52 12.03
C LEU A 22 -13.25 -10.26 12.79
N THR A 23 -13.02 -9.17 12.09
CA THR A 23 -12.69 -7.88 12.73
C THR A 23 -13.93 -7.29 13.41
N ILE A 24 -13.72 -6.50 14.47
CA ILE A 24 -14.81 -5.90 15.27
C ILE A 24 -15.36 -4.61 14.69
N ALA A 25 -14.75 -4.08 13.66
CA ALA A 25 -15.17 -2.84 13.00
C ALA A 25 -14.58 -2.77 11.59
N ARG A 26 -15.05 -1.82 10.79
CA ARG A 26 -14.38 -1.41 9.54
C ARG A 26 -12.95 -1.03 9.82
N GLU A 27 -12.08 -1.24 8.86
CA GLU A 27 -10.66 -1.13 9.03
C GLU A 27 -10.21 0.26 9.50
N GLU A 28 -10.68 1.31 8.87
CA GLU A 28 -10.34 2.67 9.25
C GLU A 28 -10.78 3.00 10.68
N ALA A 29 -11.99 2.57 11.08
CA ALA A 29 -12.50 2.77 12.44
C ALA A 29 -11.68 1.96 13.45
N LEU A 30 -11.30 0.75 13.09
CA LEU A 30 -10.48 -0.14 13.90
C LEU A 30 -9.07 0.44 14.14
N CYS A 31 -8.42 0.90 13.07
CA CYS A 31 -7.07 1.44 13.16
C CYS A 31 -7.06 2.79 13.87
N LEU A 32 -7.99 3.67 13.54
CA LEU A 32 -8.07 5.02 14.09
C LEU A 32 -8.52 5.05 15.57
N ALA A 33 -9.09 3.97 16.09
CA ALA A 33 -9.34 3.83 17.53
C ALA A 33 -8.03 3.94 18.36
N CYS A 34 -6.89 3.68 17.75
CA CYS A 34 -5.58 3.80 18.39
C CYS A 34 -4.66 4.82 17.70
N HIS A 35 -4.84 5.09 16.42
CA HIS A 35 -3.97 5.94 15.61
C HIS A 35 -4.56 7.33 15.34
N ASP A 36 -5.33 7.85 16.27
CA ASP A 36 -5.93 9.19 16.27
C ASP A 36 -5.30 10.11 17.33
N GLY A 37 -4.00 9.93 17.61
CA GLY A 37 -3.28 10.71 18.61
C GLY A 37 -3.28 10.11 20.03
N ALA A 38 -4.13 9.12 20.28
CA ALA A 38 -4.15 8.37 21.55
C ALA A 38 -4.77 6.98 21.36
N PRO A 39 -4.18 5.88 21.86
CA PRO A 39 -2.93 5.81 22.64
C PRO A 39 -1.65 5.91 21.81
N ALA A 40 -1.72 5.86 20.47
CA ALA A 40 -0.56 6.11 19.64
C ALA A 40 -0.25 7.62 19.61
N ALA A 41 1.03 7.98 19.70
CA ALA A 41 1.43 9.37 19.73
C ALA A 41 1.21 10.11 18.38
N ALA A 42 1.23 9.36 17.26
CA ALA A 42 0.99 9.93 15.94
C ALA A 42 -0.51 10.00 15.65
N ASN A 43 -0.97 11.15 15.16
CA ASN A 43 -2.33 11.36 14.70
C ASN A 43 -2.43 11.13 13.21
N ILE A 44 -2.61 9.87 12.80
CA ILE A 44 -2.73 9.47 11.40
C ILE A 44 -4.02 10.02 10.77
N ARG A 45 -5.10 10.21 11.55
CA ARG A 45 -6.32 10.83 11.04
C ARG A 45 -6.05 12.20 10.44
N ALA A 46 -5.22 13.01 11.07
CA ALA A 46 -4.86 14.32 10.55
C ALA A 46 -4.12 14.24 9.21
N ASP A 47 -3.36 13.16 8.98
CA ASP A 47 -2.61 12.96 7.73
C ASP A 47 -3.50 12.48 6.59
N ILE A 48 -4.39 11.52 6.84
CA ILE A 48 -5.28 10.96 5.80
C ILE A 48 -6.46 11.86 5.44
N THR A 49 -6.70 12.92 6.20
CA THR A 49 -7.74 13.92 5.90
C THR A 49 -7.21 15.17 5.20
N LYS A 50 -5.94 15.19 4.82
CA LYS A 50 -5.36 16.28 4.02
C LYS A 50 -5.99 16.32 2.61
N PRO A 51 -5.97 17.49 1.93
CA PRO A 51 -6.56 17.64 0.59
C PRO A 51 -6.01 16.68 -0.46
N PHE A 52 -4.75 16.25 -0.29
CA PHE A 52 -4.06 15.29 -1.15
C PHE A 52 -3.57 14.12 -0.30
N ALA A 53 -4.44 13.17 -0.06
CA ALA A 53 -4.17 11.96 0.70
C ALA A 53 -4.75 10.75 -0.02
N HIS A 54 -4.31 9.56 0.35
CA HIS A 54 -4.97 8.34 -0.10
C HIS A 54 -6.40 8.29 0.48
N PRO A 55 -7.41 7.94 -0.33
CA PRO A 55 -8.81 7.93 0.10
C PRO A 55 -9.10 6.69 0.97
N SER A 56 -8.58 6.67 2.19
CA SER A 56 -8.65 5.53 3.11
C SER A 56 -9.88 5.53 4.03
N THR A 57 -10.72 6.58 3.99
CA THR A 57 -11.90 6.70 4.86
C THR A 57 -13.22 6.82 4.12
N THR A 58 -13.21 6.92 2.79
CA THR A 58 -14.38 7.32 2.01
C THR A 58 -15.17 6.17 1.40
N LEU A 59 -14.57 5.00 1.26
CA LEU A 59 -15.19 3.82 0.67
C LEU A 59 -14.98 2.62 1.57
N GLY A 60 -16.04 1.86 1.79
CA GLY A 60 -15.95 0.58 2.48
C GLY A 60 -15.75 -0.53 1.45
N GLY A 61 -14.91 -1.44 1.78
CA GLY A 61 -14.59 -2.59 0.98
C GLY A 61 -13.12 -2.94 1.20
N ARG A 62 -12.78 -4.17 1.08
CA ARG A 62 -11.43 -4.65 1.30
C ARG A 62 -10.93 -5.29 0.03
N HIS A 63 -9.74 -4.93 -0.38
CA HIS A 63 -9.04 -5.68 -1.39
C HIS A 63 -8.73 -7.07 -0.84
N THR A 64 -9.20 -8.12 -1.50
CA THR A 64 -9.00 -9.51 -1.05
C THR A 64 -7.77 -10.10 -1.72
N GLY A 65 -6.61 -10.07 -1.04
CA GLY A 65 -5.41 -10.76 -1.51
C GLY A 65 -5.45 -12.26 -1.23
N PRO A 66 -4.67 -13.11 -1.87
CA PRO A 66 -3.64 -12.91 -2.90
C PRO A 66 -4.21 -12.84 -4.31
N THR A 67 -5.51 -13.00 -4.45
CA THR A 67 -6.27 -12.87 -5.69
C THR A 67 -6.83 -11.48 -5.89
N GLU A 68 -6.35 -10.53 -5.11
CA GLU A 68 -6.67 -9.13 -5.27
C GLU A 68 -6.32 -8.71 -6.68
N SER A 69 -7.31 -8.83 -7.53
CA SER A 69 -7.23 -8.28 -8.85
C SER A 69 -7.44 -6.78 -8.73
N LEU A 70 -6.39 -6.06 -8.35
CA LEU A 70 -6.40 -4.62 -8.45
C LEU A 70 -6.87 -4.18 -9.84
N SER A 71 -6.61 -4.98 -10.86
CA SER A 71 -7.15 -4.76 -12.19
C SER A 71 -8.66 -4.91 -12.26
N SER A 72 -9.31 -5.83 -11.56
CA SER A 72 -10.77 -5.96 -11.55
C SER A 72 -11.42 -5.02 -10.53
N ASP A 73 -10.80 -4.83 -9.37
CA ASP A 73 -11.34 -3.97 -8.33
C ASP A 73 -11.19 -2.48 -8.69
N PHE A 74 -10.12 -2.12 -9.41
CA PHE A 74 -9.91 -0.79 -9.95
C PHE A 74 -10.41 -0.60 -11.39
N ALA A 75 -10.70 -1.66 -12.14
CA ALA A 75 -11.32 -1.56 -13.47
C ALA A 75 -12.80 -1.23 -13.40
N ILE A 76 -13.43 -1.36 -12.23
CA ILE A 76 -14.83 -1.01 -12.07
C ILE A 76 -14.95 0.51 -12.14
N SER A 77 -15.44 0.99 -13.28
CA SER A 77 -16.01 2.34 -13.37
C SER A 77 -17.22 2.40 -12.43
N PRO A 78 -17.36 3.42 -11.62
CA PRO A 78 -16.70 4.70 -11.74
C PRO A 78 -15.46 4.82 -10.82
N ILE A 79 -14.57 5.69 -11.22
CA ILE A 79 -13.32 6.09 -10.55
C ILE A 79 -13.46 6.42 -9.05
N ASN A 80 -14.67 6.69 -8.60
CA ASN A 80 -15.02 7.02 -7.20
C ASN A 80 -14.99 5.81 -6.24
N ARG A 81 -14.73 4.60 -6.72
CA ARG A 81 -14.51 3.41 -5.88
C ARG A 81 -13.05 3.14 -5.57
N ARG A 82 -12.13 3.94 -6.12
CA ARG A 82 -10.71 3.82 -5.82
C ARG A 82 -10.43 4.33 -4.43
N HIS A 83 -9.82 3.49 -3.64
CA HIS A 83 -9.40 3.78 -2.28
C HIS A 83 -8.11 3.02 -1.96
N ALA A 84 -7.45 3.41 -0.88
CA ALA A 84 -6.35 2.67 -0.31
C ALA A 84 -6.72 2.35 1.12
N GLU A 85 -6.64 1.11 1.51
CA GLU A 85 -6.87 0.69 2.89
C GLU A 85 -5.56 0.72 3.68
N CYS A 86 -5.65 0.79 5.00
CA CYS A 86 -4.46 0.77 5.85
C CYS A 86 -3.66 -0.52 5.63
N VAL A 87 -4.35 -1.64 5.42
CA VAL A 87 -3.72 -2.96 5.18
C VAL A 87 -3.11 -3.11 3.79
N ASP A 88 -3.38 -2.21 2.86
CA ASP A 88 -2.68 -2.20 1.57
C ASP A 88 -1.20 -1.87 1.73
N CYS A 89 -0.86 -1.15 2.81
CA CYS A 89 0.51 -0.74 3.14
C CYS A 89 1.01 -1.27 4.48
N HIS A 90 0.12 -1.70 5.39
CA HIS A 90 0.49 -2.12 6.73
C HIS A 90 -0.13 -3.47 7.10
N ASP A 91 0.69 -4.46 7.44
CA ASP A 91 0.19 -5.69 8.06
C ASP A 91 0.28 -5.55 9.59
N PRO A 92 -0.87 -5.46 10.29
CA PRO A 92 -0.87 -5.24 11.74
C PRO A 92 -0.27 -6.40 12.55
N HIS A 93 -0.08 -7.58 11.94
CA HIS A 93 0.50 -8.75 12.61
C HIS A 93 2.03 -8.75 12.56
N VAL A 94 2.63 -8.21 11.49
CA VAL A 94 4.09 -8.21 11.28
C VAL A 94 4.72 -6.83 11.25
N ALA A 95 3.96 -5.78 10.97
CA ALA A 95 4.45 -4.41 11.01
C ALA A 95 5.06 -4.06 12.36
N ARG A 96 6.22 -3.42 12.37
CA ARG A 96 6.97 -3.05 13.57
C ARG A 96 7.73 -1.76 13.35
N HIS A 97 8.05 -1.09 14.43
CA HIS A 97 8.87 0.11 14.39
C HIS A 97 10.33 -0.22 14.06
N ASP A 98 10.98 0.63 13.28
CA ASP A 98 12.42 0.55 13.07
C ASP A 98 13.16 0.93 14.36
N ALA A 99 14.20 0.16 14.68
CA ALA A 99 15.10 0.53 15.76
C ALA A 99 16.11 1.55 15.22
N GLY A 100 15.93 2.82 15.54
CA GLY A 100 16.79 3.91 15.09
C GLY A 100 16.24 4.65 13.86
N LEU A 101 17.14 5.08 12.98
CA LEU A 101 16.76 5.80 11.76
C LEU A 101 16.05 4.89 10.76
N PRO A 102 15.13 5.45 9.95
CA PRO A 102 14.55 4.73 8.83
C PRO A 102 15.65 4.16 7.91
N PRO A 103 15.40 3.03 7.24
CA PRO A 103 16.37 2.48 6.30
C PRO A 103 16.62 3.46 5.16
N ALA A 104 17.82 3.40 4.59
CA ALA A 104 18.14 4.21 3.43
C ALA A 104 17.33 3.76 2.21
N PRO A 105 16.83 4.70 1.39
CA PRO A 105 16.14 4.37 0.14
C PRO A 105 16.99 3.45 -0.77
N PRO A 106 16.35 2.54 -1.53
CA PRO A 106 14.92 2.34 -1.70
C PRO A 106 14.27 1.43 -0.65
N ALA A 107 15.00 1.00 0.38
CA ALA A 107 14.48 0.09 1.39
C ALA A 107 13.35 0.73 2.19
N ALA A 108 12.26 -0.01 2.34
CA ALA A 108 11.10 0.43 3.09
C ALA A 108 11.28 0.25 4.60
N SER A 109 10.61 1.09 5.37
CA SER A 109 10.47 0.93 6.82
C SER A 109 9.84 -0.42 7.18
N LYS A 110 10.20 -0.96 8.32
CA LYS A 110 9.61 -2.19 8.86
C LYS A 110 8.12 -2.06 9.21
N THR A 111 7.59 -0.86 9.21
CA THR A 111 6.14 -0.63 9.30
C THR A 111 5.39 -1.15 8.08
N LEU A 112 6.09 -1.36 6.96
CA LEU A 112 5.56 -1.85 5.68
C LEU A 112 5.85 -3.35 5.44
N LEU A 113 6.30 -4.09 6.46
CA LEU A 113 6.51 -5.53 6.36
C LEU A 113 5.17 -6.28 6.31
N GLY A 114 5.17 -7.43 5.63
CA GLY A 114 4.04 -8.36 5.59
C GLY A 114 2.98 -8.04 4.55
N VAL A 115 3.13 -6.95 3.78
CA VAL A 115 2.16 -6.59 2.74
C VAL A 115 2.58 -7.09 1.36
N SER A 116 1.59 -7.32 0.49
CA SER A 116 1.83 -7.64 -0.91
C SER A 116 2.46 -6.44 -1.63
N ARG A 117 3.26 -6.74 -2.65
CA ARG A 117 3.96 -5.75 -3.46
C ARG A 117 4.14 -6.21 -4.90
N VAL A 118 4.59 -5.33 -5.75
CA VAL A 118 4.85 -5.61 -7.15
C VAL A 118 6.33 -5.33 -7.45
N ALA A 119 7.08 -6.38 -7.77
CA ALA A 119 8.43 -6.21 -8.30
C ALA A 119 8.34 -5.79 -9.76
N VAL A 120 9.02 -4.69 -10.09
CA VAL A 120 9.12 -4.17 -11.45
C VAL A 120 10.36 -4.73 -12.15
N VAL A 121 10.19 -5.09 -13.41
CA VAL A 121 11.29 -5.44 -14.32
C VAL A 121 11.31 -4.41 -15.43
N ASN A 122 12.24 -3.49 -15.32
CA ASN A 122 12.39 -2.39 -16.24
C ASN A 122 12.92 -2.87 -17.61
N GLY A 123 12.31 -2.39 -18.67
CA GLY A 123 12.78 -2.56 -20.05
C GLY A 123 13.63 -1.36 -20.52
N ALA A 124 13.76 -1.21 -21.84
CA ALA A 124 14.41 -0.06 -22.43
C ALA A 124 13.73 1.27 -22.04
N ALA A 125 14.45 2.38 -22.18
CA ALA A 125 13.93 3.71 -21.92
C ALA A 125 12.57 3.95 -22.59
N GLY A 126 11.60 4.43 -21.84
CA GLY A 126 10.26 4.73 -22.32
C GLY A 126 9.37 3.52 -22.62
N SER A 127 9.87 2.28 -22.50
CA SER A 127 9.04 1.07 -22.63
C SER A 127 8.22 0.81 -21.36
N ALA A 128 7.09 0.14 -21.53
CA ALA A 128 6.32 -0.35 -20.39
C ALA A 128 7.11 -1.46 -19.69
N PRO A 129 7.22 -1.43 -18.33
CA PRO A 129 7.84 -2.50 -17.59
C PRO A 129 6.94 -3.74 -17.54
N SER A 130 7.53 -4.88 -17.14
CA SER A 130 6.79 -6.05 -16.71
C SER A 130 6.84 -6.19 -15.19
N TYR A 131 5.96 -7.03 -14.63
CA TYR A 131 5.77 -7.09 -13.19
C TYR A 131 5.66 -8.51 -12.67
N THR A 132 6.10 -8.71 -11.43
CA THR A 132 5.88 -9.93 -10.67
C THR A 132 5.20 -9.56 -9.36
N PHE A 133 4.01 -10.13 -9.11
CA PHE A 133 3.33 -9.99 -7.83
C PHE A 133 4.04 -10.81 -6.74
N ILE A 134 4.25 -10.22 -5.59
CA ILE A 134 4.85 -10.84 -4.42
C ILE A 134 3.83 -10.79 -3.28
N ALA A 135 3.39 -11.96 -2.82
CA ALA A 135 2.45 -12.06 -1.71
C ALA A 135 3.04 -11.57 -0.39
N GLY A 136 2.20 -11.03 0.49
CA GLY A 136 2.62 -10.50 1.78
C GLY A 136 3.27 -11.55 2.70
N ALA A 137 2.80 -12.78 2.65
CA ALA A 137 3.36 -13.89 3.44
C ALA A 137 4.85 -14.17 3.18
N ASP A 138 5.34 -13.86 1.98
CA ASP A 138 6.73 -14.11 1.57
C ASP A 138 7.70 -13.02 2.03
N THR A 139 7.23 -12.03 2.76
CA THR A 139 8.01 -10.82 3.05
C THR A 139 8.84 -10.90 4.33
N ALA A 140 8.78 -11.99 5.05
CA ALA A 140 9.52 -12.13 6.32
C ALA A 140 11.04 -12.09 6.14
N SER A 141 11.56 -12.38 4.94
CA SER A 141 12.98 -12.58 4.67
C SER A 141 13.57 -11.67 3.59
N ALA A 142 12.77 -10.97 2.81
CA ALA A 142 13.27 -10.12 1.73
C ALA A 142 13.07 -8.63 2.04
N PRO A 143 14.07 -7.78 1.80
CA PRO A 143 13.91 -6.34 1.95
C PRO A 143 12.79 -5.86 1.02
N VAL A 144 11.88 -5.05 1.56
CA VAL A 144 10.83 -4.39 0.79
C VAL A 144 11.38 -3.07 0.30
N ALA A 145 11.27 -2.81 -1.00
CA ALA A 145 11.50 -1.48 -1.52
C ALA A 145 10.17 -0.71 -1.54
N GLU A 146 10.19 0.53 -1.06
CA GLU A 146 8.97 1.34 -0.86
C GLU A 146 8.18 1.52 -2.17
N TYR A 147 8.87 1.77 -3.28
CA TYR A 147 8.23 1.94 -4.58
C TYR A 147 7.43 0.73 -5.04
N GLN A 148 7.80 -0.49 -4.59
CA GLN A 148 7.07 -1.71 -4.94
C GLN A 148 5.64 -1.72 -4.40
N LEU A 149 5.40 -1.05 -3.28
CA LEU A 149 4.06 -0.86 -2.74
C LEU A 149 3.29 0.17 -3.58
N CYS A 150 3.94 1.29 -3.90
CA CYS A 150 3.33 2.36 -4.70
C CYS A 150 2.91 1.85 -6.09
N PHE A 151 3.75 1.02 -6.70
CA PHE A 151 3.49 0.49 -8.04
C PHE A 151 2.36 -0.52 -8.13
N LYS A 152 1.86 -1.03 -7.01
CA LYS A 152 0.60 -1.79 -7.02
C LYS A 152 -0.56 -0.99 -7.62
N CYS A 153 -0.58 0.32 -7.38
CA CYS A 153 -1.66 1.20 -7.80
C CYS A 153 -1.22 2.24 -8.83
N HIS A 154 0.05 2.66 -8.80
CA HIS A 154 0.58 3.77 -9.60
C HIS A 154 1.40 3.30 -10.81
N SER A 155 1.15 2.10 -11.31
CA SER A 155 1.81 1.58 -12.51
C SER A 155 0.84 0.88 -13.45
N SER A 156 1.32 0.52 -14.64
CA SER A 156 0.57 -0.26 -15.62
C SER A 156 0.36 -1.73 -15.22
N TRP A 157 0.78 -2.14 -14.03
CA TRP A 157 0.38 -3.42 -13.45
C TRP A 157 -1.14 -3.47 -13.19
N THR A 158 -1.75 -2.31 -12.90
CA THR A 158 -3.20 -2.16 -12.78
C THR A 158 -3.80 -1.44 -13.98
N THR A 159 -5.11 -1.56 -14.16
CA THR A 159 -5.83 -0.71 -15.11
C THR A 159 -5.94 0.70 -14.53
N GLN A 160 -5.17 1.62 -15.08
CA GLN A 160 -5.21 3.02 -14.64
C GLN A 160 -6.34 3.78 -15.34
N PRO A 161 -6.94 4.83 -14.70
CA PRO A 161 -7.86 5.71 -15.37
C PRO A 161 -7.21 6.42 -16.54
N ALA A 162 -8.01 6.77 -17.53
CA ALA A 162 -7.55 7.60 -18.63
C ALA A 162 -6.91 8.90 -18.12
N GLY A 163 -5.76 9.25 -18.65
CA GLY A 163 -5.00 10.43 -18.25
C GLY A 163 -4.09 10.25 -17.03
N GLN A 164 -4.08 9.09 -16.40
CA GLN A 164 -3.08 8.79 -15.37
C GLN A 164 -1.75 8.37 -15.98
N THR A 165 -0.68 8.67 -15.25
CA THR A 165 0.68 8.36 -15.68
C THR A 165 1.14 7.06 -15.05
N ASP A 166 1.66 6.14 -15.86
CA ASP A 166 2.38 4.96 -15.37
C ASP A 166 3.71 5.39 -14.73
N LEU A 167 3.74 5.48 -13.40
CA LEU A 167 4.92 5.95 -12.68
C LEU A 167 6.11 4.99 -12.81
N ALA A 168 5.89 3.69 -12.90
CA ALA A 168 6.99 2.74 -13.11
C ALA A 168 7.70 2.98 -14.46
N ARG A 169 6.96 3.34 -15.49
CA ARG A 169 7.55 3.72 -16.78
C ARG A 169 8.32 5.04 -16.71
N VAL A 170 7.79 6.04 -16.00
CA VAL A 170 8.41 7.36 -15.89
C VAL A 170 9.66 7.34 -15.02
N LEU A 171 9.64 6.56 -13.94
CA LEU A 171 10.72 6.44 -12.97
C LEU A 171 11.77 5.39 -13.36
N ASN A 172 11.59 4.71 -14.51
CA ASN A 172 12.52 3.69 -15.00
C ASN A 172 13.95 4.23 -15.08
N PRO A 173 14.93 3.61 -14.41
CA PRO A 173 16.34 4.05 -14.41
C PRO A 173 17.02 3.98 -15.79
N ALA A 174 16.45 3.30 -16.76
CA ALA A 174 16.93 3.30 -18.14
C ALA A 174 16.61 4.59 -18.89
N ASN A 175 15.66 5.41 -18.43
CA ASN A 175 15.33 6.70 -19.02
C ASN A 175 16.54 7.66 -18.99
N LEU A 176 16.60 8.58 -19.93
CA LEU A 176 17.65 9.60 -19.96
C LEU A 176 17.63 10.49 -18.71
N SER A 177 16.45 10.73 -18.18
CA SER A 177 16.22 11.44 -16.92
C SER A 177 15.12 10.73 -16.13
N TYR A 178 15.31 10.59 -14.83
CA TYR A 178 14.33 10.00 -13.92
C TYR A 178 14.57 10.50 -12.49
N HIS A 179 13.53 10.50 -11.66
CA HIS A 179 13.70 10.68 -10.23
C HIS A 179 14.25 9.40 -9.58
N PRO A 180 15.19 9.51 -8.60
CA PRO A 180 15.88 8.37 -8.00
C PRO A 180 15.00 7.61 -6.99
N VAL A 181 13.93 6.98 -7.48
CA VAL A 181 12.98 6.19 -6.67
C VAL A 181 13.35 4.71 -6.68
N GLU A 182 13.65 4.15 -7.85
CA GLU A 182 13.99 2.73 -8.00
C GLU A 182 15.51 2.48 -7.90
N ALA A 183 16.30 3.44 -8.27
CA ALA A 183 17.75 3.38 -8.26
C ALA A 183 18.34 4.74 -7.93
N GLN A 184 19.61 4.76 -7.58
CA GLN A 184 20.36 6.01 -7.39
C GLN A 184 20.29 6.89 -8.65
N GLY A 185 20.19 8.20 -8.46
CA GLY A 185 20.25 9.18 -9.54
C GLY A 185 21.55 9.10 -10.33
N ARG A 186 21.51 9.59 -11.57
CA ARG A 186 22.69 9.60 -12.47
C ARG A 186 23.76 10.59 -12.01
N ASP A 187 23.36 11.62 -11.29
CA ASP A 187 24.32 12.57 -10.69
C ASP A 187 24.62 12.09 -9.26
N ALA A 188 25.85 11.62 -9.07
CA ALA A 188 26.33 11.14 -7.78
C ALA A 188 26.72 12.29 -6.81
N THR A 189 26.58 13.52 -7.24
CA THR A 189 26.95 14.72 -6.44
C THR A 189 25.75 15.42 -5.79
N ILE A 190 24.55 14.93 -6.05
CA ILE A 190 23.29 15.46 -5.48
C ILE A 190 22.78 14.53 -4.39
#